data_fcc43a05ae72ea4481fbad635987b82d
#
_entry.id   fcc43a05ae72ea4481fbad635987b82d
#
_cell.length_a   1.000
_cell.length_b   1.000
_cell.length_c   1.000
_cell.angle_alpha   90.00
_cell.angle_beta   90.00
_cell.angle_gamma   90.00
#
_symmetry.space_group_name_H-M   'P 1'
#
loop_
_entity.id
_entity.type
_entity.pdbx_description
1 polymer ?
#
loop_
_entity_poly.entity_id
_entity_poly.type
_entity_poly.pdbx_seq_one_letter_code
_entity_poly.pdbx_strand_id
1 'polypeptide(L)'
;MTVNTDRIRKLRDFGLTEYQARVYLALLDLGPATASQIPAISRVPRTRIYATMQQLHEKGLVEIVPETPLKYVPVPFGDFVAHRAQEHRERAEGLETSLPALATEFAVTGGEKVEEAGRFEAVYGRRNARERLIKMYSMAKGQAYGIGTTKSPGRIMRAFGSLLIEKAKEGVALKYAFPVTDENRKDVEVLEKYAEVRNIDFSMPVFMHVVDRKEFLMSHPIPDDDSSYRGEDIAIWTNDTAIAGAMHAMAEKIWSTGTRPSLATPELGAKRKS
;
A
#
# COMPACT_ATOMS: atom_id res chain seq x y z
N MET A 1 3.93 33.14 -13.71
CA MET A 1 3.92 32.12 -12.62
C MET A 1 3.99 30.74 -13.25
N THR A 2 5.00 29.97 -12.92
CA THR A 2 5.23 28.63 -13.48
C THR A 2 4.27 27.68 -12.79
N VAL A 3 3.37 27.04 -13.54
CA VAL A 3 2.51 25.98 -13.03
C VAL A 3 3.43 24.92 -12.42
N ASN A 4 3.39 24.79 -11.12
CA ASN A 4 4.30 23.89 -10.39
C ASN A 4 3.98 22.44 -10.73
N THR A 5 4.78 21.86 -11.61
CA THR A 5 4.61 20.48 -12.13
C THR A 5 4.52 19.45 -11.00
N ASP A 6 5.20 19.70 -9.86
CA ASP A 6 5.15 18.83 -8.69
C ASP A 6 3.77 18.85 -8.00
N ARG A 7 3.14 20.03 -7.88
CA ARG A 7 1.77 20.15 -7.34
C ARG A 7 0.75 19.45 -8.22
N ILE A 8 0.89 19.54 -9.56
CA ILE A 8 0.02 18.83 -10.50
C ILE A 8 0.18 17.31 -10.31
N ARG A 9 1.42 16.83 -10.23
CA ARG A 9 1.68 15.39 -10.03
C ARG A 9 1.02 14.88 -8.75
N LYS A 10 1.20 15.58 -7.62
CA LYS A 10 0.57 15.23 -6.35
C LYS A 10 -0.96 15.18 -6.44
N LEU A 11 -1.59 16.15 -7.08
CA LEU A 11 -3.05 16.15 -7.27
C LEU A 11 -3.52 14.99 -8.17
N ARG A 12 -2.71 14.59 -9.16
CA ARG A 12 -3.01 13.41 -9.98
C ARG A 12 -2.95 12.11 -9.18
N ASP A 13 -2.04 12.00 -8.22
CA ASP A 13 -1.98 10.86 -7.30
C ASP A 13 -3.26 10.73 -6.45
N PHE A 14 -3.97 11.85 -6.21
CA PHE A 14 -5.31 11.88 -5.61
C PHE A 14 -6.45 11.68 -6.61
N GLY A 15 -6.18 11.29 -7.85
CA GLY A 15 -7.19 10.93 -8.84
C GLY A 15 -7.76 12.10 -9.65
N LEU A 16 -7.07 13.24 -9.71
CA LEU A 16 -7.41 14.34 -10.62
C LEU A 16 -6.78 14.11 -12.00
N THR A 17 -7.50 14.49 -13.05
CA THR A 17 -6.89 14.60 -14.37
C THR A 17 -5.96 15.82 -14.43
N GLU A 18 -5.12 15.92 -15.45
CA GLU A 18 -4.22 17.06 -15.60
C GLU A 18 -4.98 18.38 -15.71
N TYR A 19 -6.08 18.41 -16.45
CA TYR A 19 -6.91 19.62 -16.58
C TYR A 19 -7.58 19.98 -15.26
N GLN A 20 -8.10 19.02 -14.52
CA GLN A 20 -8.67 19.23 -13.19
C GLN A 20 -7.63 19.82 -12.23
N ALA A 21 -6.43 19.24 -12.18
CA ALA A 21 -5.36 19.74 -11.33
C ALA A 21 -4.95 21.18 -11.69
N ARG A 22 -4.80 21.49 -12.98
CA ARG A 22 -4.45 22.84 -13.46
C ARG A 22 -5.53 23.87 -13.14
N VAL A 23 -6.80 23.56 -13.37
CA VAL A 23 -7.93 24.44 -13.09
C VAL A 23 -8.07 24.66 -11.58
N TYR A 24 -7.97 23.62 -10.78
CA TYR A 24 -8.06 23.73 -9.33
C TYR A 24 -6.92 24.58 -8.75
N LEU A 25 -5.68 24.37 -9.19
CA LEU A 25 -4.55 25.23 -8.78
C LEU A 25 -4.73 26.68 -9.17
N ALA A 26 -5.25 26.94 -10.38
CA ALA A 26 -5.56 28.29 -10.81
C ALA A 26 -6.62 28.96 -9.93
N LEU A 27 -7.62 28.20 -9.49
CA LEU A 27 -8.63 28.72 -8.55
C LEU A 27 -8.05 28.99 -7.17
N LEU A 28 -7.16 28.12 -6.66
CA LEU A 28 -6.49 28.37 -5.38
C LEU A 28 -5.65 29.65 -5.41
N ASP A 29 -5.06 29.99 -6.57
CA ASP A 29 -4.28 31.20 -6.74
C ASP A 29 -5.17 32.45 -6.94
N LEU A 30 -6.35 32.30 -7.56
CA LEU A 30 -7.30 33.40 -7.84
C LEU A 30 -8.25 33.69 -6.69
N GLY A 31 -8.58 32.69 -5.88
CA GLY A 31 -9.75 32.71 -5.02
C GLY A 31 -11.05 32.55 -5.82
N PRO A 32 -12.18 33.09 -5.34
CA PRO A 32 -13.45 33.07 -6.06
C PRO A 32 -13.33 33.72 -7.45
N ALA A 33 -13.62 32.96 -8.51
CA ALA A 33 -13.41 33.40 -9.88
C ALA A 33 -14.53 32.94 -10.82
N THR A 34 -14.68 33.66 -11.93
CA THR A 34 -15.60 33.26 -13.01
C THR A 34 -14.88 32.36 -14.02
N ALA A 35 -15.64 31.57 -14.77
CA ALA A 35 -15.08 30.68 -15.80
C ALA A 35 -14.23 31.41 -16.87
N SER A 36 -14.45 32.67 -17.08
CA SER A 36 -13.69 33.48 -18.04
C SER A 36 -12.27 33.85 -17.58
N GLN A 37 -12.03 33.90 -16.27
CA GLN A 37 -10.74 34.27 -15.67
C GLN A 37 -9.75 33.08 -15.59
N ILE A 38 -10.26 31.88 -15.49
CA ILE A 38 -9.47 30.67 -15.23
C ILE A 38 -8.52 30.28 -16.37
N PRO A 39 -8.88 30.38 -17.68
CA PRO A 39 -8.02 29.95 -18.77
C PRO A 39 -6.66 30.62 -18.81
N ALA A 40 -6.61 31.90 -18.42
CA ALA A 40 -5.38 32.71 -18.44
C ALA A 40 -4.29 32.12 -17.50
N ILE A 41 -4.69 31.53 -16.39
CA ILE A 41 -3.78 30.99 -15.36
C ILE A 41 -3.61 29.49 -15.53
N SER A 42 -4.71 28.75 -15.70
CA SER A 42 -4.69 27.29 -15.81
C SER A 42 -4.06 26.77 -17.10
N ARG A 43 -4.03 27.60 -18.15
CA ARG A 43 -3.66 27.20 -19.52
C ARG A 43 -4.50 26.05 -20.07
N VAL A 44 -5.73 25.91 -19.59
CA VAL A 44 -6.71 24.95 -20.10
C VAL A 44 -7.59 25.64 -21.13
N PRO A 45 -7.89 25.02 -22.28
CA PRO A 45 -8.74 25.61 -23.31
C PRO A 45 -10.10 26.03 -22.76
N ARG A 46 -10.60 27.21 -23.16
CA ARG A 46 -11.90 27.72 -22.69
C ARG A 46 -13.07 26.77 -22.88
N THR A 47 -13.04 25.98 -23.95
CA THR A 47 -14.05 24.96 -24.25
C THR A 47 -14.10 23.84 -23.24
N ARG A 48 -13.03 23.63 -22.47
CA ARG A 48 -12.93 22.58 -21.44
C ARG A 48 -13.22 23.07 -20.01
N ILE A 49 -13.20 24.41 -19.79
CA ILE A 49 -13.32 24.97 -18.44
C ILE A 49 -14.64 24.57 -17.78
N TYR A 50 -15.78 24.79 -18.42
CA TYR A 50 -17.08 24.48 -17.81
C TYR A 50 -17.22 23.01 -17.41
N ALA A 51 -16.87 22.10 -18.31
CA ALA A 51 -16.91 20.65 -18.01
C ALA A 51 -15.94 20.29 -16.87
N THR A 52 -14.74 20.90 -16.86
CA THR A 52 -13.75 20.65 -15.79
C THR A 52 -14.23 21.21 -14.45
N MET A 53 -14.86 22.38 -14.44
CA MET A 53 -15.42 22.98 -13.23
C MET A 53 -16.56 22.14 -12.66
N GLN A 54 -17.45 21.64 -13.51
CA GLN A 54 -18.51 20.73 -13.10
C GLN A 54 -17.95 19.45 -12.45
N GLN A 55 -16.93 18.85 -13.07
CA GLN A 55 -16.27 17.67 -12.52
C GLN A 55 -15.57 17.94 -11.18
N LEU A 56 -14.97 19.13 -11.01
CA LEU A 56 -14.35 19.52 -9.74
C LEU A 56 -15.41 19.76 -8.65
N HIS A 57 -16.56 20.32 -9.02
CA HIS A 57 -17.71 20.49 -8.13
C HIS A 57 -18.26 19.12 -7.68
N GLU A 58 -18.49 18.19 -8.60
CA GLU A 58 -18.91 16.82 -8.29
C GLU A 58 -17.93 16.07 -7.38
N LYS A 59 -16.64 16.41 -7.47
CA LYS A 59 -15.61 15.88 -6.56
C LYS A 59 -15.54 16.60 -5.20
N GLY A 60 -16.27 17.72 -5.03
CA GLY A 60 -16.23 18.52 -3.79
C GLY A 60 -15.00 19.44 -3.66
N LEU A 61 -14.27 19.70 -4.74
CA LEU A 61 -13.10 20.58 -4.76
C LEU A 61 -13.42 22.03 -5.10
N VAL A 62 -14.62 22.28 -5.61
CA VAL A 62 -15.11 23.60 -6.01
C VAL A 62 -16.58 23.75 -5.65
N GLU A 63 -16.95 24.87 -5.07
CA GLU A 63 -18.33 25.29 -4.87
C GLU A 63 -18.77 26.21 -6.00
N ILE A 64 -20.03 26.12 -6.39
CA ILE A 64 -20.65 27.00 -7.40
C ILE A 64 -21.57 27.97 -6.68
N VAL A 65 -21.24 29.26 -6.74
CA VAL A 65 -22.08 30.32 -6.20
C VAL A 65 -22.95 30.89 -7.33
N PRO A 66 -24.29 30.88 -7.19
CA PRO A 66 -25.21 31.33 -8.22
C PRO A 66 -25.26 32.86 -8.29
N GLU A 67 -24.23 33.45 -8.88
CA GLU A 67 -24.17 34.87 -9.22
C GLU A 67 -24.22 35.05 -10.74
N THR A 68 -24.39 36.28 -11.20
CA THR A 68 -24.33 36.60 -12.64
C THR A 68 -23.14 37.47 -12.92
N PRO A 69 -22.05 36.96 -13.54
CA PRO A 69 -21.82 35.57 -13.95
C PRO A 69 -21.53 34.64 -12.79
N LEU A 70 -21.74 33.31 -12.99
CA LEU A 70 -21.46 32.28 -12.01
C LEU A 70 -20.03 32.41 -11.47
N LYS A 71 -19.88 32.32 -10.14
CA LYS A 71 -18.60 32.25 -9.46
C LYS A 71 -18.29 30.85 -8.98
N TYR A 72 -17.03 30.49 -9.04
CA TYR A 72 -16.49 29.23 -8.58
C TYR A 72 -15.53 29.49 -7.43
N VAL A 73 -15.77 28.86 -6.30
CA VAL A 73 -14.99 29.03 -5.07
C VAL A 73 -14.21 27.75 -4.82
N PRO A 74 -12.87 27.79 -4.72
CA PRO A 74 -12.11 26.60 -4.41
C PRO A 74 -12.31 26.20 -2.95
N VAL A 75 -12.56 24.91 -2.70
CA VAL A 75 -12.49 24.32 -1.36
C VAL A 75 -11.01 24.11 -1.03
N PRO A 76 -10.51 24.57 0.12
CA PRO A 76 -9.13 24.31 0.54
C PRO A 76 -8.81 22.81 0.51
N PHE A 77 -7.65 22.44 -0.02
CA PHE A 77 -7.31 21.00 -0.20
C PHE A 77 -7.28 20.23 1.13
N GLY A 78 -6.87 20.88 2.23
CA GLY A 78 -6.90 20.28 3.57
C GLY A 78 -8.32 19.90 4.02
N ASP A 79 -9.29 20.80 3.78
CA ASP A 79 -10.70 20.59 4.15
C ASP A 79 -11.31 19.47 3.30
N PHE A 80 -11.01 19.45 1.99
CA PHE A 80 -11.40 18.37 1.10
C PHE A 80 -10.88 17.01 1.57
N VAL A 81 -9.59 16.92 1.93
CA VAL A 81 -8.98 15.67 2.42
C VAL A 81 -9.59 15.25 3.75
N ALA A 82 -9.81 16.19 4.67
CA ALA A 82 -10.43 15.90 5.95
C ALA A 82 -11.86 15.35 5.80
N HIS A 83 -12.66 15.99 4.93
CA HIS A 83 -14.02 15.54 4.64
C HIS A 83 -14.04 14.14 4.02
N ARG A 84 -13.19 13.88 3.01
CA ARG A 84 -13.06 12.55 2.40
C ARG A 84 -12.61 11.48 3.39
N ALA A 85 -11.66 11.80 4.26
CA ALA A 85 -11.23 10.88 5.30
C ALA A 85 -12.35 10.56 6.29
N GLN A 86 -13.19 11.54 6.59
CA GLN A 86 -14.36 11.34 7.44
C GLN A 86 -15.43 10.47 6.76
N GLU A 87 -15.79 10.76 5.51
CA GLU A 87 -16.72 9.92 4.73
C GLU A 87 -16.28 8.45 4.67
N HIS A 88 -14.97 8.21 4.47
CA HIS A 88 -14.43 6.85 4.46
C HIS A 88 -14.53 6.16 5.83
N ARG A 89 -14.31 6.89 6.93
CA ARG A 89 -14.48 6.34 8.29
C ARG A 89 -15.93 5.98 8.56
N GLU A 90 -16.87 6.88 8.29
CA GLU A 90 -18.30 6.65 8.48
C GLU A 90 -18.82 5.47 7.64
N ARG A 91 -18.33 5.37 6.40
CA ARG A 91 -18.65 4.22 5.55
C ARG A 91 -18.10 2.90 6.07
N ALA A 92 -16.87 2.92 6.60
CA ALA A 92 -16.27 1.75 7.23
C ALA A 92 -17.04 1.33 8.48
N GLU A 93 -17.37 2.27 9.37
CA GLU A 93 -18.18 2.02 10.58
C GLU A 93 -19.58 1.49 10.23
N GLY A 94 -20.23 2.06 9.20
CA GLY A 94 -21.51 1.57 8.71
C GLY A 94 -21.46 0.14 8.18
N LEU A 95 -20.39 -0.21 7.47
CA LEU A 95 -20.14 -1.57 7.02
C LEU A 95 -19.88 -2.52 8.19
N GLU A 96 -19.04 -2.13 9.15
CA GLU A 96 -18.77 -2.94 10.34
C GLU A 96 -20.02 -3.23 11.14
N THR A 97 -20.92 -2.25 11.28
CA THR A 97 -22.21 -2.41 11.99
C THR A 97 -23.15 -3.35 11.24
N SER A 98 -23.16 -3.33 9.89
CA SER A 98 -24.03 -4.17 9.08
C SER A 98 -23.47 -5.57 8.81
N LEU A 99 -22.16 -5.77 8.98
CA LEU A 99 -21.45 -7.01 8.67
C LEU A 99 -22.05 -8.26 9.35
N PRO A 100 -22.42 -8.27 10.65
CA PRO A 100 -22.99 -9.45 11.29
C PRO A 100 -24.32 -9.88 10.66
N ALA A 101 -25.19 -8.93 10.31
CA ALA A 101 -26.47 -9.21 9.65
C ALA A 101 -26.25 -9.73 8.24
N LEU A 102 -25.39 -9.09 7.46
CA LEU A 102 -25.03 -9.52 6.10
C LEU A 102 -24.33 -10.89 6.10
N ALA A 103 -23.44 -11.14 7.04
CA ALA A 103 -22.76 -12.43 7.17
C ALA A 103 -23.76 -13.57 7.46
N THR A 104 -24.83 -13.29 8.20
CA THR A 104 -25.89 -14.27 8.46
C THR A 104 -26.78 -14.47 7.23
N GLU A 105 -27.14 -13.39 6.56
CA GLU A 105 -28.00 -13.41 5.37
C GLU A 105 -27.33 -14.12 4.18
N PHE A 106 -26.03 -13.88 3.98
CA PHE A 106 -25.25 -14.49 2.91
C PHE A 106 -24.40 -15.69 3.37
N ALA A 107 -24.71 -16.28 4.52
CA ALA A 107 -24.05 -17.50 4.96
C ALA A 107 -24.30 -18.62 3.95
N VAL A 108 -23.21 -19.25 3.49
CA VAL A 108 -23.30 -20.42 2.61
C VAL A 108 -23.89 -21.59 3.43
N THR A 109 -25.17 -21.87 3.23
CA THR A 109 -25.92 -22.90 3.95
C THR A 109 -25.75 -24.31 3.35
N GLY A 110 -24.99 -24.46 2.27
CA GLY A 110 -24.80 -25.71 1.56
C GLY A 110 -23.36 -25.94 1.15
N GLY A 111 -22.54 -26.40 2.07
CA GLY A 111 -21.21 -26.91 1.77
C GLY A 111 -20.80 -27.86 2.88
N GLU A 112 -20.51 -29.13 2.53
CA GLU A 112 -19.75 -29.98 3.41
C GLU A 112 -18.54 -29.18 3.91
N LYS A 113 -18.28 -29.21 5.22
CA LYS A 113 -16.99 -28.75 5.75
C LYS A 113 -15.92 -29.62 5.12
N VAL A 114 -15.37 -29.17 3.99
CA VAL A 114 -14.14 -29.77 3.46
C VAL A 114 -13.12 -29.62 4.57
N GLU A 115 -12.60 -30.76 5.04
CA GLU A 115 -11.53 -30.77 6.04
C GLU A 115 -10.45 -29.80 5.61
N GLU A 116 -10.10 -28.85 6.46
CA GLU A 116 -9.29 -27.68 6.11
C GLU A 116 -7.81 -28.00 5.81
N ALA A 117 -7.39 -29.24 5.95
CA ALA A 117 -6.01 -29.67 5.71
C ALA A 117 -5.77 -29.98 4.21
N GLY A 118 -4.66 -29.51 3.67
CA GLY A 118 -4.24 -29.84 2.30
C GLY A 118 -4.87 -28.98 1.19
N ARG A 119 -5.41 -27.79 1.51
CA ARG A 119 -5.95 -26.87 0.50
C ARG A 119 -4.86 -26.11 -0.23
N PHE A 120 -5.05 -25.96 -1.54
CA PHE A 120 -4.27 -25.07 -2.39
C PHE A 120 -5.19 -24.00 -2.98
N GLU A 121 -4.71 -22.76 -3.00
CA GLU A 121 -5.46 -21.63 -3.54
C GLU A 121 -4.55 -20.75 -4.39
N ALA A 122 -4.98 -20.46 -5.61
CA ALA A 122 -4.39 -19.39 -6.41
C ALA A 122 -5.03 -18.06 -6.00
N VAL A 123 -4.20 -17.10 -5.62
CA VAL A 123 -4.63 -15.78 -5.16
C VAL A 123 -4.17 -14.74 -6.16
N TYR A 124 -5.11 -14.00 -6.74
CA TYR A 124 -4.84 -13.00 -7.77
C TYR A 124 -5.00 -11.59 -7.20
N GLY A 125 -4.08 -10.71 -7.56
CA GLY A 125 -4.02 -9.32 -7.15
C GLY A 125 -3.38 -9.10 -5.77
N ARG A 126 -2.59 -8.03 -5.68
CA ARG A 126 -1.81 -7.68 -4.47
C ARG A 126 -2.67 -7.54 -3.23
N ARG A 127 -3.84 -6.94 -3.35
CA ARG A 127 -4.77 -6.78 -2.24
C ARG A 127 -5.15 -8.12 -1.63
N ASN A 128 -5.55 -9.08 -2.46
CA ASN A 128 -5.99 -10.40 -1.99
C ASN A 128 -4.82 -11.20 -1.39
N ALA A 129 -3.63 -11.13 -2.01
CA ALA A 129 -2.41 -11.74 -1.46
C ALA A 129 -2.06 -11.15 -0.08
N ARG A 130 -2.18 -9.84 0.08
CA ARG A 130 -1.98 -9.15 1.36
C ARG A 130 -3.01 -9.56 2.41
N GLU A 131 -4.29 -9.63 2.07
CA GLU A 131 -5.35 -10.07 2.99
C GLU A 131 -5.12 -11.50 3.46
N ARG A 132 -4.66 -12.39 2.57
CA ARG A 132 -4.26 -13.75 2.94
C ARG A 132 -3.07 -13.76 3.91
N LEU A 133 -2.04 -12.95 3.67
CA LEU A 133 -0.90 -12.79 4.56
C LEU A 133 -1.32 -12.29 5.94
N ILE A 134 -2.18 -11.27 6.01
CA ILE A 134 -2.72 -10.77 7.27
C ILE A 134 -3.40 -11.89 8.04
N LYS A 135 -4.23 -12.71 7.40
CA LYS A 135 -4.89 -13.85 8.02
C LYS A 135 -3.89 -14.88 8.55
N MET A 136 -2.87 -15.24 7.77
CA MET A 136 -1.80 -16.16 8.22
C MET A 136 -1.06 -15.62 9.46
N TYR A 137 -0.63 -14.36 9.40
CA TYR A 137 0.12 -13.74 10.50
C TYR A 137 -0.75 -13.50 11.74
N SER A 138 -2.04 -13.21 11.61
CA SER A 138 -2.94 -13.04 12.76
C SER A 138 -3.07 -14.30 13.60
N MET A 139 -2.93 -15.46 12.96
CA MET A 139 -2.99 -16.78 13.62
C MET A 139 -1.62 -17.30 14.10
N ALA A 140 -0.54 -16.59 13.80
CA ALA A 140 0.82 -16.99 14.17
C ALA A 140 1.00 -17.05 15.69
N LYS A 141 1.63 -18.13 16.16
CA LYS A 141 1.89 -18.38 17.59
C LYS A 141 3.35 -18.67 17.90
N GLY A 142 4.11 -19.18 16.93
CA GLY A 142 5.50 -19.62 17.13
C GLY A 142 6.48 -18.80 16.31
N GLN A 143 6.49 -18.98 15.02
CA GLN A 143 7.48 -18.33 14.15
C GLN A 143 6.96 -18.08 12.74
N ALA A 144 7.49 -17.03 12.11
CA ALA A 144 7.21 -16.73 10.72
C ALA A 144 8.50 -16.36 9.99
N TYR A 145 8.66 -16.90 8.77
CA TYR A 145 9.71 -16.51 7.84
C TYR A 145 9.12 -15.72 6.68
N GLY A 146 9.82 -14.66 6.31
CA GLY A 146 9.55 -13.90 5.08
C GLY A 146 10.84 -13.74 4.26
N ILE A 147 10.86 -14.28 3.04
CA ILE A 147 11.98 -14.11 2.11
C ILE A 147 11.47 -13.28 0.93
N GLY A 148 12.20 -12.25 0.52
CA GLY A 148 11.64 -11.34 -0.46
C GLY A 148 12.65 -10.55 -1.29
N THR A 149 12.13 -9.52 -1.94
CA THR A 149 12.87 -8.59 -2.82
C THR A 149 13.37 -7.38 -2.03
N THR A 150 14.14 -6.51 -2.69
CA THR A 150 14.59 -5.22 -2.11
C THR A 150 13.43 -4.30 -1.70
N LYS A 151 12.25 -4.45 -2.31
CA LYS A 151 11.05 -3.65 -1.98
C LYS A 151 10.23 -4.24 -0.83
N SER A 152 10.54 -5.46 -0.41
CA SER A 152 9.77 -6.18 0.63
C SER A 152 9.74 -5.47 1.99
N PRO A 153 10.83 -4.90 2.54
CA PRO A 153 10.80 -4.28 3.86
C PRO A 153 9.75 -3.17 3.97
N GLY A 154 9.76 -2.23 3.03
CA GLY A 154 8.80 -1.13 3.01
C GLY A 154 7.36 -1.60 2.78
N ARG A 155 7.14 -2.58 1.88
CA ARG A 155 5.81 -3.16 1.66
C ARG A 155 5.27 -3.85 2.91
N ILE A 156 6.08 -4.66 3.58
CA ILE A 156 5.71 -5.37 4.82
C ILE A 156 5.24 -4.37 5.87
N MET A 157 6.03 -3.34 6.15
CA MET A 157 5.68 -2.36 7.17
C MET A 157 4.42 -1.56 6.82
N ARG A 158 4.22 -1.19 5.55
CA ARG A 158 3.01 -0.50 5.09
C ARG A 158 1.78 -1.42 5.03
N ALA A 159 1.98 -2.69 4.70
CA ALA A 159 0.87 -3.64 4.52
C ALA A 159 0.29 -4.14 5.83
N PHE A 160 1.13 -4.53 6.78
CA PHE A 160 0.73 -5.17 8.03
C PHE A 160 1.70 -4.92 9.20
N GLY A 161 2.41 -3.78 9.19
CA GLY A 161 3.38 -3.45 10.23
C GLY A 161 2.81 -3.41 11.64
N SER A 162 1.59 -2.91 11.85
CA SER A 162 0.90 -2.92 13.15
C SER A 162 0.69 -4.34 13.68
N LEU A 163 0.28 -5.27 12.81
CA LEU A 163 0.13 -6.68 13.16
C LEU A 163 1.46 -7.34 13.51
N LEU A 164 2.56 -7.01 12.77
CA LEU A 164 3.89 -7.54 13.10
C LEU A 164 4.36 -7.07 14.47
N ILE A 165 4.12 -5.80 14.81
CA ILE A 165 4.46 -5.24 16.12
C ILE A 165 3.69 -5.97 17.23
N GLU A 166 2.42 -6.23 17.02
CA GLU A 166 1.58 -7.00 17.95
C GLU A 166 2.13 -8.43 18.13
N LYS A 167 2.38 -9.15 17.03
CA LYS A 167 2.91 -10.52 17.07
C LYS A 167 4.30 -10.62 17.69
N ALA A 168 5.16 -9.65 17.44
CA ALA A 168 6.46 -9.57 18.12
C ALA A 168 6.31 -9.42 19.64
N LYS A 169 5.34 -8.60 20.11
CA LYS A 169 5.03 -8.45 21.54
C LYS A 169 4.43 -9.74 22.14
N GLU A 170 3.70 -10.53 21.36
CA GLU A 170 3.20 -11.84 21.75
C GLU A 170 4.29 -12.92 21.78
N GLY A 171 5.52 -12.60 21.37
CA GLY A 171 6.66 -13.52 21.38
C GLY A 171 6.80 -14.36 20.13
N VAL A 172 6.08 -14.06 19.04
CA VAL A 172 6.27 -14.74 17.76
C VAL A 172 7.64 -14.37 17.17
N ALA A 173 8.45 -15.38 16.85
CA ALA A 173 9.76 -15.19 16.23
C ALA A 173 9.60 -14.81 14.74
N LEU A 174 9.76 -13.52 14.45
CA LEU A 174 9.66 -12.96 13.10
C LEU A 174 11.05 -12.93 12.46
N LYS A 175 11.23 -13.61 11.34
CA LYS A 175 12.52 -13.76 10.65
C LYS A 175 12.38 -13.41 9.17
N TYR A 176 13.17 -12.44 8.72
CA TYR A 176 13.11 -11.95 7.35
C TYR A 176 14.48 -11.99 6.66
N ALA A 177 14.49 -12.32 5.37
CA ALA A 177 15.69 -12.23 4.54
C ALA A 177 15.37 -11.64 3.17
N PHE A 178 16.16 -10.64 2.76
CA PHE A 178 16.08 -9.96 1.47
C PHE A 178 17.38 -9.21 1.19
N PRO A 179 17.65 -8.81 -0.07
CA PRO A 179 18.80 -7.96 -0.36
C PRO A 179 18.64 -6.60 0.32
N VAL A 180 19.64 -6.21 1.12
CA VAL A 180 19.71 -4.90 1.79
C VAL A 180 20.55 -3.96 0.95
N THR A 181 19.98 -2.83 0.57
CA THR A 181 20.58 -1.81 -0.29
C THR A 181 20.40 -0.43 0.35
N ASP A 182 21.05 0.60 -0.18
CA ASP A 182 20.87 1.97 0.30
C ASP A 182 19.41 2.46 0.14
N GLU A 183 18.69 1.94 -0.85
CA GLU A 183 17.30 2.32 -1.09
C GLU A 183 16.34 1.85 0.03
N ASN A 184 16.55 0.64 0.55
CA ASN A 184 15.66 0.04 1.55
C ASN A 184 16.19 0.08 2.98
N ARG A 185 17.39 0.62 3.21
CA ARG A 185 18.05 0.66 4.52
C ARG A 185 17.14 1.19 5.63
N LYS A 186 16.45 2.30 5.39
CA LYS A 186 15.55 2.92 6.38
C LYS A 186 14.40 2.00 6.76
N ASP A 187 13.81 1.32 5.79
CA ASP A 187 12.72 0.37 6.03
C ASP A 187 13.22 -0.85 6.81
N VAL A 188 14.44 -1.31 6.52
CA VAL A 188 15.12 -2.38 7.26
C VAL A 188 15.35 -2.00 8.71
N GLU A 189 15.89 -0.79 8.97
CA GLU A 189 16.09 -0.27 10.34
C GLU A 189 14.79 -0.24 11.17
N VAL A 190 13.67 0.06 10.52
CA VAL A 190 12.37 0.03 11.18
C VAL A 190 11.94 -1.40 11.48
N LEU A 191 12.10 -2.30 10.52
CA LEU A 191 11.69 -3.71 10.66
C LEU A 191 12.53 -4.45 11.71
N GLU A 192 13.84 -4.17 11.81
CA GLU A 192 14.75 -4.79 12.80
C GLU A 192 14.37 -4.53 14.26
N LYS A 193 13.55 -3.53 14.52
CA LYS A 193 13.03 -3.28 15.88
C LYS A 193 12.06 -4.37 16.36
N TYR A 194 11.51 -5.14 15.43
CA TYR A 194 10.44 -6.11 15.69
C TYR A 194 10.71 -7.51 15.16
N ALA A 195 11.74 -7.66 14.32
CA ALA A 195 12.05 -8.91 13.64
C ALA A 195 13.56 -9.10 13.48
N GLU A 196 13.99 -10.35 13.38
CA GLU A 196 15.35 -10.66 12.98
C GLU A 196 15.49 -10.57 11.45
N VAL A 197 16.33 -9.67 10.97
CA VAL A 197 16.56 -9.48 9.54
C VAL A 197 17.93 -10.03 9.13
N ARG A 198 17.99 -10.62 7.94
CA ARG A 198 19.24 -11.05 7.29
C ARG A 198 19.32 -10.43 5.89
N ASN A 199 20.55 -9.99 5.56
CA ASN A 199 20.88 -9.62 4.20
C ASN A 199 21.29 -10.87 3.42
N ILE A 200 20.66 -11.10 2.27
CA ILE A 200 21.03 -12.14 1.31
C ILE A 200 21.61 -11.47 0.06
N ASP A 201 22.57 -12.13 -0.58
CA ASP A 201 23.35 -11.62 -1.71
C ASP A 201 22.77 -11.96 -3.08
N PHE A 202 21.60 -12.56 -3.11
CA PHE A 202 20.86 -12.90 -4.32
C PHE A 202 19.45 -12.31 -4.31
N SER A 203 18.94 -11.99 -5.49
CA SER A 203 17.57 -11.50 -5.66
C SER A 203 16.65 -12.64 -6.09
N MET A 204 15.51 -12.72 -5.44
CA MET A 204 14.40 -13.59 -5.86
C MET A 204 13.31 -12.71 -6.48
N PRO A 205 12.76 -13.07 -7.65
CA PRO A 205 11.65 -12.31 -8.26
C PRO A 205 10.31 -12.56 -7.56
N VAL A 206 10.31 -13.33 -6.49
CA VAL A 206 9.14 -13.69 -5.70
C VAL A 206 9.41 -13.39 -4.23
N PHE A 207 8.34 -13.21 -3.46
CA PHE A 207 8.43 -13.29 -2.01
C PHE A 207 7.67 -14.51 -1.51
N MET A 208 8.16 -15.09 -0.43
CA MET A 208 7.51 -16.21 0.23
C MET A 208 7.40 -15.98 1.73
N HIS A 209 6.31 -16.47 2.29
CA HIS A 209 6.05 -16.45 3.72
C HIS A 209 5.65 -17.83 4.20
N VAL A 210 6.21 -18.24 5.33
CA VAL A 210 5.84 -19.48 6.01
C VAL A 210 5.54 -19.16 7.46
N VAL A 211 4.38 -19.59 7.95
CA VAL A 211 3.93 -19.34 9.31
C VAL A 211 3.71 -20.66 10.03
N ASP A 212 4.36 -20.81 11.18
CA ASP A 212 4.21 -21.94 12.13
C ASP A 212 4.38 -23.34 11.51
N ARG A 213 5.02 -23.47 10.34
CA ARG A 213 5.09 -24.70 9.54
C ARG A 213 3.71 -25.25 9.11
N LYS A 214 2.68 -24.40 9.16
CA LYS A 214 1.29 -24.76 8.89
C LYS A 214 0.76 -24.13 7.62
N GLU A 215 1.23 -22.94 7.30
CA GLU A 215 0.78 -22.20 6.13
C GLU A 215 1.96 -21.65 5.36
N PHE A 216 1.83 -21.70 4.04
CA PHE A 216 2.80 -21.16 3.10
C PHE A 216 2.09 -20.29 2.05
N LEU A 217 2.70 -19.16 1.73
CA LEU A 217 2.30 -18.32 0.62
C LEU A 217 3.55 -17.89 -0.15
N MET A 218 3.51 -18.04 -1.47
CA MET A 218 4.50 -17.48 -2.39
C MET A 218 3.80 -16.59 -3.40
N SER A 219 4.34 -15.42 -3.65
CA SER A 219 3.77 -14.45 -4.58
C SER A 219 4.83 -13.84 -5.48
N HIS A 220 4.44 -13.61 -6.73
CA HIS A 220 5.18 -12.81 -7.69
C HIS A 220 4.59 -11.40 -7.71
N PRO A 221 5.30 -10.37 -7.21
CA PRO A 221 4.81 -8.99 -7.21
C PRO A 221 4.85 -8.39 -8.62
N ILE A 222 3.73 -7.86 -9.10
CA ILE A 222 3.58 -7.28 -10.43
C ILE A 222 2.89 -5.91 -10.32
N PRO A 223 3.62 -4.79 -10.52
CA PRO A 223 5.09 -4.67 -10.57
C PRO A 223 5.73 -4.84 -9.18
N ASP A 224 7.04 -5.08 -9.12
CA ASP A 224 7.80 -5.04 -7.86
C ASP A 224 8.10 -3.58 -7.47
N ASP A 225 7.12 -2.94 -6.89
CA ASP A 225 7.14 -1.54 -6.45
C ASP A 225 6.83 -1.39 -4.96
N ASP A 226 6.72 -0.14 -4.49
CA ASP A 226 6.44 0.17 -3.09
C ASP A 226 4.96 0.14 -2.71
N SER A 227 4.04 -0.10 -3.65
CA SER A 227 2.61 -0.17 -3.36
C SER A 227 2.28 -1.41 -2.53
N SER A 228 1.48 -1.25 -1.49
CA SER A 228 0.95 -2.37 -0.69
C SER A 228 -0.48 -2.78 -1.09
N TYR A 229 -1.11 -2.08 -2.04
CA TYR A 229 -2.50 -2.32 -2.42
C TYR A 229 -2.72 -2.50 -3.91
N ARG A 230 -1.90 -1.87 -4.76
CA ARG A 230 -2.05 -1.88 -6.22
C ARG A 230 -1.03 -2.81 -6.83
N GLY A 231 -1.48 -3.74 -7.65
CA GLY A 231 -0.63 -4.69 -8.38
C GLY A 231 -1.42 -5.92 -8.80
N GLU A 232 -0.95 -6.53 -9.86
CA GLU A 232 -1.52 -7.76 -10.45
C GLU A 232 -0.76 -8.99 -9.96
N ASP A 233 -0.41 -9.01 -8.69
CA ASP A 233 0.36 -10.09 -8.08
C ASP A 233 -0.35 -11.43 -8.28
N ILE A 234 0.43 -12.45 -8.54
CA ILE A 234 -0.03 -13.84 -8.60
C ILE A 234 0.59 -14.57 -7.41
N ALA A 235 -0.24 -15.14 -6.57
CA ALA A 235 0.22 -15.90 -5.41
C ALA A 235 -0.40 -17.29 -5.38
N ILE A 236 0.32 -18.22 -4.75
CA ILE A 236 -0.18 -19.52 -4.34
C ILE A 236 -0.13 -19.60 -2.81
N TRP A 237 -1.18 -20.10 -2.24
CA TRP A 237 -1.27 -20.36 -0.81
C TRP A 237 -1.65 -21.81 -0.55
N THR A 238 -1.12 -22.37 0.55
CA THR A 238 -1.53 -23.69 1.03
C THR A 238 -1.44 -23.77 2.56
N ASN A 239 -2.31 -24.58 3.15
CA ASN A 239 -2.22 -25.05 4.53
C ASN A 239 -1.85 -26.55 4.62
N ASP A 240 -1.35 -27.12 3.53
CA ASP A 240 -0.76 -28.44 3.57
C ASP A 240 0.52 -28.42 4.43
N THR A 241 0.50 -29.14 5.54
CA THR A 241 1.58 -29.12 6.53
C THR A 241 2.87 -29.75 6.06
N ALA A 242 2.81 -30.70 5.10
CA ALA A 242 4.00 -31.31 4.52
C ALA A 242 4.72 -30.28 3.62
N ILE A 243 3.96 -29.56 2.79
CA ILE A 243 4.50 -28.52 1.92
C ILE A 243 4.95 -27.32 2.74
N ALA A 244 4.13 -26.85 3.68
CA ALA A 244 4.51 -25.74 4.56
C ALA A 244 5.77 -26.09 5.39
N GLY A 245 5.91 -27.33 5.84
CA GLY A 245 7.10 -27.82 6.51
C GLY A 245 8.36 -27.85 5.62
N ALA A 246 8.23 -28.30 4.38
CA ALA A 246 9.32 -28.28 3.40
C ALA A 246 9.74 -26.84 3.06
N MET A 247 8.77 -25.95 2.81
CA MET A 247 9.04 -24.53 2.54
C MET A 247 9.63 -23.82 3.76
N HIS A 248 9.25 -24.22 4.97
CA HIS A 248 9.87 -23.74 6.19
C HIS A 248 11.37 -24.08 6.24
N ALA A 249 11.74 -25.33 5.97
CA ALA A 249 13.14 -25.76 5.96
C ALA A 249 13.96 -24.98 4.89
N MET A 250 13.37 -24.71 3.73
CA MET A 250 13.99 -23.87 2.70
C MET A 250 14.18 -22.42 3.19
N ALA A 251 13.14 -21.82 3.77
CA ALA A 251 13.20 -20.46 4.29
C ALA A 251 14.23 -20.32 5.40
N GLU A 252 14.27 -21.28 6.34
CA GLU A 252 15.26 -21.34 7.41
C GLU A 252 16.70 -21.45 6.84
N LYS A 253 16.90 -22.28 5.81
CA LYS A 253 18.19 -22.41 5.15
C LYS A 253 18.61 -21.11 4.50
N ILE A 254 17.74 -20.48 3.72
CA ILE A 254 18.00 -19.18 3.09
C ILE A 254 18.32 -18.13 4.17
N TRP A 255 17.50 -18.02 5.19
CA TRP A 255 17.70 -17.07 6.27
C TRP A 255 19.03 -17.31 7.00
N SER A 256 19.39 -18.56 7.28
CA SER A 256 20.63 -18.92 8.00
C SER A 256 21.89 -18.63 7.22
N THR A 257 21.84 -18.60 5.87
CA THR A 257 22.99 -18.22 5.02
C THR A 257 23.19 -16.71 4.93
N GLY A 258 22.15 -15.92 5.27
CA GLY A 258 22.23 -14.46 5.25
C GLY A 258 23.11 -13.90 6.36
N THR A 259 23.65 -12.71 6.12
CA THR A 259 24.45 -11.96 7.08
C THR A 259 23.60 -10.93 7.83
N ARG A 260 24.07 -10.44 8.97
CA ARG A 260 23.42 -9.29 9.61
C ARG A 260 23.53 -8.07 8.69
N PRO A 261 22.45 -7.27 8.53
CA PRO A 261 22.53 -6.05 7.74
C PRO A 261 23.61 -5.12 8.27
N SER A 262 24.47 -4.60 7.37
CA SER A 262 25.37 -3.51 7.74
C SER A 262 24.61 -2.20 7.62
N LEU A 263 24.15 -1.66 8.74
CA LEU A 263 23.44 -0.38 8.80
C LEU A 263 24.37 0.83 8.95
N ALA A 264 25.69 0.60 9.01
CA ALA A 264 26.66 1.69 9.02
C ALA A 264 26.57 2.48 7.71
N THR A 265 26.38 3.80 7.82
CA THR A 265 26.50 4.71 6.67
C THR A 265 27.89 4.55 6.07
N PRO A 266 28.06 4.34 4.74
CA PRO A 266 29.38 4.37 4.16
C PRO A 266 30.02 5.72 4.49
N GLU A 267 31.13 5.73 5.16
CA GLU A 267 31.96 6.95 5.32
C GLU A 267 32.20 7.49 3.91
N LEU A 268 31.65 8.67 3.59
CA LEU A 268 31.94 9.40 2.37
C LEU A 268 33.47 9.51 2.25
N GLY A 269 34.02 8.74 1.32
CA GLY A 269 35.43 8.50 1.14
C GLY A 269 36.29 9.71 1.37
N ALA A 270 37.24 9.58 2.26
CA ALA A 270 38.35 10.49 2.39
C ALA A 270 38.95 10.70 1.00
N LYS A 271 38.85 11.91 0.46
CA LYS A 271 39.54 12.33 -0.74
C LYS A 271 41.02 12.00 -0.54
N ARG A 272 41.53 11.02 -1.25
CA ARG A 272 42.97 10.84 -1.42
C ARG A 272 43.53 12.12 -2.06
N LYS A 273 44.17 12.94 -1.26
CA LYS A 273 45.09 13.93 -1.75
C LYS A 273 46.33 13.18 -2.25
N SER A 274 46.61 13.30 -3.49
CA SER A 274 47.91 13.15 -4.09
C SER A 274 48.07 14.17 -5.21
#